data_a5bb9efed01701b590a896f469459f48
#
_entry.id   a5bb9efed01701b590a896f469459f48
#
_cell.length_a   1.000
_cell.length_b   1.000
_cell.length_c   1.000
_cell.angle_alpha   90.00
_cell.angle_beta   90.00
_cell.angle_gamma   90.00
#
_symmetry.space_group_name_H-M   'P 1'
#
loop_
_entity.id
_entity.type
_entity.pdbx_description
1 polymer ?
#
loop_
_entity_poly.entity_id
_entity_poly.type
_entity_poly.pdbx_seq_one_letter_code
_entity_poly.pdbx_strand_id
1 'polypeptide(L)'
;MNKAMKKILFSLTALLALASCVEDTGLDVYENQLYLTTSEKTRLLYVSTENTYSDVLEASIAKPASEEIQLTYSAEESLVSVYNEIYHDTAVMLPAENYMFSSYTDKINAGDVRSSSVTLEFFNVLQLDKDVRYVLPVIIKESNMKIHDSRCSKYYIF
;
A
#
# COMPACT_ATOMS: atom_id res chain seq x y z
N MET A 1 -49.81 10.54 -42.77
CA MET A 1 -48.51 10.81 -42.15
C MET A 1 -47.43 10.62 -43.21
N ASN A 2 -46.71 11.66 -43.59
CA ASN A 2 -45.84 11.71 -44.76
C ASN A 2 -44.54 10.86 -44.51
N LYS A 3 -44.08 10.16 -45.57
CA LYS A 3 -42.89 9.28 -45.48
C LYS A 3 -41.63 10.01 -44.92
N ALA A 4 -41.55 11.33 -45.14
CA ALA A 4 -40.50 12.19 -44.62
C ALA A 4 -40.58 12.38 -43.08
N MET A 5 -41.78 12.53 -42.54
CA MET A 5 -42.02 12.68 -41.11
C MET A 5 -41.66 11.40 -40.30
N LYS A 6 -41.91 10.21 -40.92
CA LYS A 6 -41.51 8.93 -40.29
C LYS A 6 -39.99 8.78 -40.19
N LYS A 7 -39.21 9.27 -41.19
CA LYS A 7 -37.74 9.22 -41.17
C LYS A 7 -37.14 10.18 -40.15
N ILE A 8 -37.76 11.35 -39.97
CA ILE A 8 -37.31 12.34 -38.97
C ILE A 8 -37.62 11.84 -37.56
N LEU A 9 -38.77 11.22 -37.34
CA LEU A 9 -39.12 10.67 -36.03
C LEU A 9 -38.22 9.49 -35.64
N PHE A 10 -37.83 8.66 -36.63
CA PHE A 10 -36.90 7.52 -36.35
C PHE A 10 -35.47 7.98 -36.11
N SER A 11 -35.04 9.09 -36.75
CA SER A 11 -33.72 9.69 -36.55
C SER A 11 -33.62 10.37 -35.18
N LEU A 12 -34.70 11.00 -34.70
CA LEU A 12 -34.72 11.69 -33.42
C LEU A 12 -34.75 10.71 -32.23
N THR A 13 -35.43 9.56 -32.36
CA THR A 13 -35.42 8.49 -31.36
C THR A 13 -34.08 7.77 -31.28
N ALA A 14 -33.33 7.64 -32.39
CA ALA A 14 -31.98 7.05 -32.38
C ALA A 14 -30.94 7.97 -31.73
N LEU A 15 -31.11 9.30 -31.80
CA LEU A 15 -30.19 10.25 -31.12
C LEU A 15 -30.43 10.31 -29.61
N LEU A 16 -31.64 10.09 -29.13
CA LEU A 16 -31.98 10.07 -27.70
C LEU A 16 -31.51 8.78 -27.01
N ALA A 17 -31.27 7.70 -27.75
CA ALA A 17 -30.77 6.44 -27.18
C ALA A 17 -29.25 6.45 -26.93
N LEU A 18 -28.52 7.42 -27.46
CA LEU A 18 -27.08 7.56 -27.24
C LEU A 18 -26.72 8.47 -26.05
N ALA A 19 -27.70 9.14 -25.44
CA ALA A 19 -27.50 10.00 -24.27
C ALA A 19 -27.76 9.27 -22.94
N SER A 20 -28.05 7.96 -22.98
CA SER A 20 -28.39 7.18 -21.80
C SER A 20 -27.30 6.17 -21.47
N CYS A 21 -26.05 6.62 -21.35
CA CYS A 21 -24.99 5.78 -20.77
C CYS A 21 -23.91 6.64 -20.13
N VAL A 22 -24.27 7.35 -19.10
CA VAL A 22 -23.42 7.58 -17.94
C VAL A 22 -24.35 7.67 -16.73
N GLU A 23 -25.03 6.60 -16.42
CA GLU A 23 -25.40 6.39 -15.03
C GLU A 23 -24.09 6.01 -14.33
N ASP A 24 -23.66 6.90 -13.49
CA ASP A 24 -22.68 6.68 -12.43
C ASP A 24 -23.19 5.47 -11.63
N THR A 25 -22.76 4.28 -12.02
CA THR A 25 -23.23 3.01 -11.46
C THR A 25 -22.61 2.78 -10.11
N GLY A 26 -22.65 3.75 -9.18
CA GLY A 26 -22.41 3.45 -7.77
C GLY A 26 -21.10 2.70 -7.43
N LEU A 27 -20.20 2.52 -8.41
CA LEU A 27 -18.89 1.89 -8.23
C LEU A 27 -17.84 2.84 -7.63
N ASP A 28 -18.20 4.10 -7.40
CA ASP A 28 -17.40 5.06 -6.64
C ASP A 28 -17.47 4.89 -5.12
N VAL A 29 -18.03 3.78 -4.64
CA VAL A 29 -18.14 3.47 -3.21
C VAL A 29 -16.78 3.08 -2.60
N TYR A 30 -15.77 2.81 -3.41
CA TYR A 30 -14.43 2.56 -2.86
C TYR A 30 -13.71 3.88 -2.62
N GLU A 31 -13.73 4.30 -1.37
CA GLU A 31 -12.90 5.39 -0.90
C GLU A 31 -11.43 5.14 -1.29
N ASN A 32 -10.83 6.12 -1.96
CA ASN A 32 -9.42 6.02 -2.34
C ASN A 32 -8.57 6.10 -1.06
N GLN A 33 -7.88 5.03 -0.71
CA GLN A 33 -7.10 4.90 0.52
C GLN A 33 -5.66 4.56 0.20
N LEU A 34 -4.75 5.03 1.05
CA LEU A 34 -3.33 4.76 0.97
C LEU A 34 -3.01 3.40 1.58
N TYR A 35 -2.21 2.58 0.89
CA TYR A 35 -1.79 1.27 1.38
C TYR A 35 -0.35 0.94 0.95
N LEU A 36 0.30 0.02 1.67
CA LEU A 36 1.60 -0.53 1.26
C LEU A 36 1.44 -1.43 0.03
N THR A 37 2.25 -1.18 -0.99
CA THR A 37 2.33 -2.02 -2.19
C THR A 37 3.14 -3.27 -1.86
N THR A 38 2.49 -4.26 -1.29
CA THR A 38 3.12 -5.55 -0.99
C THR A 38 2.12 -6.67 -1.22
N SER A 39 2.56 -7.73 -1.87
CA SER A 39 1.76 -8.95 -2.02
C SER A 39 1.70 -9.77 -0.74
N GLU A 40 2.64 -9.55 0.18
CA GLU A 40 2.80 -10.31 1.42
C GLU A 40 2.80 -9.38 2.62
N LYS A 41 1.94 -9.69 3.60
CA LYS A 41 1.90 -8.98 4.88
C LYS A 41 3.12 -9.33 5.75
N THR A 42 3.60 -10.55 5.63
CA THR A 42 4.80 -11.04 6.32
C THR A 42 5.85 -11.41 5.29
N ARG A 43 7.11 -11.08 5.56
CA ARG A 43 8.25 -11.50 4.76
C ARG A 43 9.28 -12.16 5.67
N LEU A 44 9.46 -13.45 5.48
CA LEU A 44 10.52 -14.19 6.13
C LEU A 44 11.83 -13.91 5.40
N LEU A 45 12.78 -13.31 6.12
CA LEU A 45 14.13 -13.14 5.64
C LEU A 45 14.97 -14.30 6.22
N TYR A 46 15.24 -15.29 5.37
CA TYR A 46 16.19 -16.32 5.75
C TYR A 46 17.56 -15.67 5.96
N VAL A 47 18.19 -15.98 7.06
CA VAL A 47 19.60 -15.67 7.30
C VAL A 47 20.40 -16.46 6.27
N SER A 48 20.61 -15.84 5.10
CA SER A 48 21.46 -16.39 4.04
C SER A 48 22.92 -16.16 4.41
N THR A 49 23.82 -16.50 3.50
CA THR A 49 25.25 -16.22 3.64
C THR A 49 25.58 -14.72 3.61
N GLU A 50 24.61 -13.87 3.34
CA GLU A 50 24.78 -12.41 3.26
C GLU A 50 24.40 -11.76 4.59
N ASN A 51 25.29 -10.90 5.09
CA ASN A 51 25.10 -10.18 6.36
C ASN A 51 24.25 -8.90 6.20
N THR A 52 23.91 -8.54 4.97
CA THR A 52 23.10 -7.39 4.63
C THR A 52 21.99 -7.80 3.67
N TYR A 53 20.84 -7.15 3.83
CA TYR A 53 19.70 -7.33 2.94
C TYR A 53 18.97 -6.00 2.76
N SER A 54 18.30 -5.80 1.64
CA SER A 54 17.47 -4.62 1.42
C SER A 54 16.12 -4.97 0.82
N ASP A 55 15.13 -4.18 1.15
CA ASP A 55 13.80 -4.22 0.55
C ASP A 55 13.32 -2.82 0.20
N VAL A 56 12.35 -2.73 -0.69
CA VAL A 56 11.77 -1.46 -1.12
C VAL A 56 10.37 -1.34 -0.54
N LEU A 57 10.14 -0.23 0.16
CA LEU A 57 8.82 0.19 0.62
C LEU A 57 8.22 1.14 -0.41
N GLU A 58 7.04 0.82 -0.87
CA GLU A 58 6.26 1.65 -1.78
C GLU A 58 4.83 1.71 -1.28
N ALA A 59 4.23 2.88 -1.32
CA ALA A 59 2.82 3.08 -1.03
C ALA A 59 2.04 3.30 -2.34
N SER A 60 0.78 2.90 -2.35
CA SER A 60 -0.10 3.04 -3.52
C SER A 60 -1.49 3.47 -3.11
N ILE A 61 -2.22 3.98 -4.10
CA ILE A 61 -3.64 4.30 -4.06
C ILE A 61 -4.34 3.71 -5.29
N ALA A 62 -5.66 3.55 -5.23
CA ALA A 62 -6.42 2.91 -6.30
C ALA A 62 -6.68 3.83 -7.51
N LYS A 63 -6.82 5.14 -7.27
CA LYS A 63 -7.10 6.16 -8.30
C LYS A 63 -6.00 7.22 -8.27
N PRO A 64 -5.65 7.88 -9.40
CA PRO A 64 -4.66 8.94 -9.42
C PRO A 64 -4.91 10.03 -8.38
N ALA A 65 -3.84 10.48 -7.71
CA ALA A 65 -3.90 11.51 -6.70
C ALA A 65 -4.35 12.84 -7.31
N SER A 66 -5.34 13.50 -6.71
CA SER A 66 -5.76 14.85 -7.13
C SER A 66 -4.78 15.95 -6.69
N GLU A 67 -4.00 15.69 -5.64
CA GLU A 67 -2.98 16.54 -5.06
C GLU A 67 -1.82 15.70 -4.54
N GLU A 68 -0.70 16.33 -4.14
CA GLU A 68 0.42 15.61 -3.55
C GLU A 68 0.02 14.95 -2.23
N ILE A 69 0.25 13.65 -2.11
CA ILE A 69 0.04 12.88 -0.89
C ILE A 69 1.40 12.70 -0.23
N GLN A 70 1.51 13.17 1.00
CA GLN A 70 2.67 12.97 1.86
C GLN A 70 2.40 11.84 2.84
N LEU A 71 3.42 11.04 3.11
CA LEU A 71 3.32 9.93 4.06
C LEU A 71 4.63 9.73 4.81
N THR A 72 4.53 9.08 5.98
CA THR A 72 5.68 8.69 6.78
C THR A 72 5.64 7.20 7.07
N TYR A 73 6.81 6.58 7.09
CA TYR A 73 7.00 5.21 7.56
C TYR A 73 7.54 5.19 8.98
N SER A 74 7.24 4.15 9.72
CA SER A 74 7.80 3.90 11.05
C SER A 74 7.99 2.40 11.28
N ALA A 75 9.03 2.06 12.05
CA ALA A 75 9.11 0.79 12.76
C ALA A 75 8.25 0.92 14.03
N GLU A 76 7.31 0.00 14.25
CA GLU A 76 6.30 0.14 15.30
C GLU A 76 6.35 -1.03 16.29
N GLU A 77 7.05 -0.83 17.41
CA GLU A 77 7.26 -1.86 18.44
C GLU A 77 5.95 -2.41 19.02
N SER A 78 4.92 -1.57 19.15
CA SER A 78 3.62 -2.00 19.66
C SER A 78 2.95 -3.11 18.82
N LEU A 79 3.34 -3.25 17.55
CA LEU A 79 2.84 -4.30 16.67
C LEU A 79 3.53 -5.67 16.87
N VAL A 80 4.60 -5.75 17.67
CA VAL A 80 5.25 -7.03 17.98
C VAL A 80 4.31 -7.93 18.78
N SER A 81 3.59 -7.37 19.76
CA SER A 81 2.59 -8.13 20.52
C SER A 81 1.43 -8.60 19.64
N VAL A 82 0.98 -7.75 18.71
CA VAL A 82 -0.06 -8.10 17.75
C VAL A 82 0.39 -9.22 16.80
N TYR A 83 1.65 -9.14 16.34
CA TYR A 83 2.26 -10.20 15.54
C TYR A 83 2.27 -11.53 16.31
N ASN A 84 2.77 -11.51 17.55
CA ASN A 84 2.87 -12.70 18.41
C ASN A 84 1.50 -13.34 18.68
N GLU A 85 0.47 -12.51 18.88
CA GLU A 85 -0.91 -13.01 19.06
C GLU A 85 -1.46 -13.69 17.79
N ILE A 86 -1.29 -13.04 16.63
CA ILE A 86 -1.82 -13.54 15.35
C ILE A 86 -1.12 -14.84 14.91
N TYR A 87 0.21 -14.90 15.07
CA TYR A 87 1.03 -16.00 14.56
C TYR A 87 1.42 -17.04 15.62
N HIS A 88 0.93 -16.87 16.86
CA HIS A 88 1.27 -17.72 18.02
C HIS A 88 2.77 -17.88 18.20
N ASP A 89 3.49 -16.76 18.13
CA ASP A 89 4.95 -16.65 18.20
C ASP A 89 5.40 -15.94 19.48
N THR A 90 6.71 -15.91 19.71
CA THR A 90 7.38 -15.22 20.83
C THR A 90 8.48 -14.28 20.32
N ALA A 91 8.26 -13.70 19.13
CA ALA A 91 9.22 -12.81 18.52
C ALA A 91 9.46 -11.55 19.37
N VAL A 92 10.66 -11.02 19.26
CA VAL A 92 11.05 -9.73 19.85
C VAL A 92 11.32 -8.70 18.74
N MET A 93 11.29 -7.43 19.09
CA MET A 93 11.63 -6.34 18.15
C MET A 93 13.06 -6.50 17.64
N LEU A 94 13.26 -6.36 16.32
CA LEU A 94 14.59 -6.28 15.73
C LEU A 94 15.33 -5.06 16.32
N PRO A 95 16.58 -5.20 16.82
CA PRO A 95 17.32 -4.08 17.39
C PRO A 95 17.55 -2.96 16.36
N ALA A 96 17.53 -1.71 16.83
CA ALA A 96 17.60 -0.53 15.97
C ALA A 96 18.88 -0.43 15.13
N GLU A 97 19.98 -1.01 15.60
CA GLU A 97 21.25 -1.09 14.89
C GLU A 97 21.24 -2.08 13.70
N ASN A 98 20.19 -2.89 13.58
CA ASN A 98 20.10 -3.91 12.55
C ASN A 98 19.26 -3.46 11.32
N TYR A 99 18.72 -2.25 11.32
CA TYR A 99 17.98 -1.73 10.16
C TYR A 99 18.13 -0.22 10.00
N MET A 100 17.90 0.25 8.77
CA MET A 100 17.88 1.67 8.45
C MET A 100 16.93 1.95 7.28
N PHE A 101 16.12 2.99 7.41
CA PHE A 101 15.35 3.55 6.31
C PHE A 101 16.21 4.58 5.57
N SER A 102 16.25 4.55 4.24
CA SER A 102 16.88 5.60 3.44
C SER A 102 16.18 6.95 3.61
N SER A 103 14.88 6.93 3.93
CA SER A 103 14.05 8.06 4.35
C SER A 103 12.87 7.56 5.16
N TYR A 104 12.44 8.34 6.14
CA TYR A 104 11.16 8.09 6.85
C TYR A 104 9.97 8.74 6.16
N THR A 105 10.19 9.59 5.17
CA THR A 105 9.14 10.30 4.42
C THR A 105 9.14 9.87 2.97
N ASP A 106 7.95 9.83 2.39
CA ASP A 106 7.74 9.53 0.98
C ASP A 106 6.52 10.31 0.47
N LYS A 107 6.28 10.32 -0.83
CA LYS A 107 5.16 11.02 -1.43
C LYS A 107 4.66 10.38 -2.71
N ILE A 108 3.37 10.60 -2.99
CA ILE A 108 2.76 10.35 -4.29
C ILE A 108 2.47 11.70 -4.92
N ASN A 109 3.01 11.98 -6.11
CA ASN A 109 2.75 13.25 -6.77
C ASN A 109 1.31 13.28 -7.32
N ALA A 110 0.78 14.50 -7.53
CA ALA A 110 -0.51 14.66 -8.19
C ALA A 110 -0.48 13.99 -9.58
N GLY A 111 -1.52 13.21 -9.89
CA GLY A 111 -1.63 12.41 -11.11
C GLY A 111 -1.04 11.01 -11.01
N ASP A 112 -0.21 10.71 -10.02
CA ASP A 112 0.38 9.38 -9.81
C ASP A 112 -0.52 8.50 -8.93
N VAL A 113 -0.22 7.20 -8.92
CA VAL A 113 -0.87 6.18 -8.07
C VAL A 113 0.10 5.49 -7.12
N ARG A 114 1.40 5.80 -7.21
CA ARG A 114 2.47 5.18 -6.42
C ARG A 114 3.43 6.23 -5.89
N SER A 115 4.01 5.93 -4.73
CA SER A 115 5.06 6.75 -4.13
C SER A 115 6.42 6.55 -4.83
N SER A 116 7.36 7.43 -4.49
CA SER A 116 8.73 7.38 -5.02
C SER A 116 9.56 6.21 -4.51
N SER A 117 9.10 5.54 -3.49
CA SER A 117 9.72 4.44 -2.77
C SER A 117 10.85 4.82 -1.80
N VAL A 118 10.99 4.03 -0.75
CA VAL A 118 12.02 4.14 0.29
C VAL A 118 12.71 2.79 0.42
N THR A 119 14.04 2.78 0.48
CA THR A 119 14.81 1.56 0.75
C THR A 119 14.89 1.33 2.25
N LEU A 120 14.60 0.11 2.67
CA LEU A 120 14.83 -0.41 4.01
C LEU A 120 15.98 -1.39 3.95
N GLU A 121 17.06 -1.09 4.66
CA GLU A 121 18.27 -1.91 4.71
C GLU A 121 18.37 -2.62 6.04
N PHE A 122 18.88 -3.85 6.02
CA PHE A 122 19.11 -4.68 7.19
C PHE A 122 20.59 -5.02 7.29
N PHE A 123 21.16 -4.93 8.50
CA PHE A 123 22.58 -5.11 8.75
C PHE A 123 22.82 -6.15 9.84
N ASN A 124 24.00 -6.78 9.79
CA ASN A 124 24.50 -7.66 10.84
C ASN A 124 23.53 -8.78 11.22
N VAL A 125 22.68 -9.22 10.27
CA VAL A 125 21.66 -10.25 10.54
C VAL A 125 22.26 -11.60 10.92
N LEU A 126 23.50 -11.89 10.51
CA LEU A 126 24.22 -13.10 10.89
C LEU A 126 24.71 -13.08 12.35
N GLN A 127 24.70 -11.91 13.00
CA GLN A 127 25.10 -11.73 14.41
C GLN A 127 23.92 -11.85 15.38
N LEU A 128 22.69 -11.89 14.86
CA LEU A 128 21.50 -12.10 15.66
C LEU A 128 21.54 -13.48 16.34
N ASP A 129 20.97 -13.57 17.54
CA ASP A 129 20.83 -14.83 18.24
C ASP A 129 19.88 -15.75 17.47
N LYS A 130 20.37 -16.92 17.07
CA LYS A 130 19.64 -17.90 16.25
C LYS A 130 18.50 -18.60 17.00
N ASP A 131 18.52 -18.56 18.31
CA ASP A 131 17.49 -19.15 19.17
C ASP A 131 16.34 -18.15 19.45
N VAL A 132 16.48 -16.90 18.99
CA VAL A 132 15.50 -15.82 19.15
C VAL A 132 14.90 -15.46 17.79
N ARG A 133 13.60 -15.40 17.72
CA ARG A 133 12.91 -14.86 16.56
C ARG A 133 12.82 -13.34 16.67
N TYR A 134 13.27 -12.65 15.66
CA TYR A 134 13.16 -11.19 15.57
C TYR A 134 12.10 -10.80 14.55
N VAL A 135 11.39 -9.73 14.81
CA VAL A 135 10.43 -9.14 13.88
C VAL A 135 10.59 -7.63 13.82
N LEU A 136 10.55 -7.08 12.62
CA LEU A 136 10.45 -5.64 12.40
C LEU A 136 9.08 -5.34 11.77
N PRO A 137 8.12 -4.84 12.53
CA PRO A 137 6.87 -4.30 11.99
C PRO A 137 7.12 -2.92 11.40
N VAL A 138 6.79 -2.73 10.13
CA VAL A 138 6.84 -1.45 9.42
C VAL A 138 5.44 -1.02 9.06
N ILE A 139 5.10 0.25 9.30
CA ILE A 139 3.79 0.82 8.98
C ILE A 139 3.91 2.12 8.21
N ILE A 140 2.84 2.46 7.48
CA ILE A 140 2.54 3.85 7.12
C ILE A 140 1.98 4.50 8.39
N LYS A 141 2.74 5.41 9.01
CA LYS A 141 2.41 6.00 10.31
C LYS A 141 1.45 7.17 10.18
N GLU A 142 1.72 8.07 9.24
CA GLU A 142 0.95 9.29 9.03
C GLU A 142 0.83 9.59 7.53
N SER A 143 -0.26 10.23 7.16
CA SER A 143 -0.47 10.77 5.81
C SER A 143 -1.55 11.83 5.83
N ASN A 144 -1.53 12.76 4.86
CA ASN A 144 -2.65 13.68 4.59
C ASN A 144 -3.80 12.99 3.84
N MET A 145 -3.67 11.69 3.52
CA MET A 145 -4.72 10.86 2.97
C MET A 145 -5.09 9.75 3.96
N LYS A 146 -6.35 9.30 3.92
CA LYS A 146 -6.79 8.17 4.75
C LYS A 146 -5.98 6.91 4.44
N ILE A 147 -5.41 6.33 5.47
CA ILE A 147 -4.64 5.09 5.41
C ILE A 147 -5.59 3.89 5.52
N HIS A 148 -5.32 2.84 4.75
CA HIS A 148 -6.11 1.62 4.76
C HIS A 148 -5.78 0.76 5.99
N ASP A 149 -6.77 0.48 6.84
CA ASP A 149 -6.60 -0.14 8.15
C ASP A 149 -5.84 -1.48 8.15
N SER A 150 -6.09 -2.35 7.17
CA SER A 150 -5.51 -3.69 7.14
C SER A 150 -4.31 -3.86 6.20
N ARG A 151 -4.00 -2.85 5.36
CA ARG A 151 -2.93 -2.90 4.35
C ARG A 151 -1.86 -1.83 4.56
N CYS A 152 -1.75 -1.31 5.76
CA CYS A 152 -0.79 -0.26 6.12
C CYS A 152 0.49 -0.80 6.77
N SER A 153 0.59 -2.11 7.04
CA SER A 153 1.71 -2.70 7.76
C SER A 153 2.29 -3.91 7.05
N LYS A 154 3.58 -4.14 7.29
CA LYS A 154 4.35 -5.31 6.83
C LYS A 154 5.29 -5.76 7.94
N TYR A 155 5.47 -7.07 8.09
CA TYR A 155 6.36 -7.67 9.08
C TYR A 155 7.55 -8.32 8.37
N TYR A 156 8.75 -7.97 8.77
CA TYR A 156 9.99 -8.64 8.38
C TYR A 156 10.43 -9.55 9.52
N ILE A 157 10.72 -10.81 9.22
CA ILE A 157 10.95 -11.88 10.22
C ILE A 157 12.35 -12.45 9.98
N PHE A 158 13.11 -12.59 11.06
CA PHE A 158 14.47 -13.10 11.07
C PHE A 158 14.62 -14.29 12.00
#